data_00a99dabcabcbaa1e24d95f4304beebc
#
_entry.id   00a99dabcabcbaa1e24d95f4304beebc
#
_cell.length_a   1.000
_cell.length_b   1.000
_cell.length_c   1.000
_cell.angle_alpha   90.00
_cell.angle_beta   90.00
_cell.angle_gamma   90.00
#
_symmetry.space_group_name_H-M   'P 1'
#
loop_
_entity.id
_entity.type
_entity.pdbx_description
1 polymer ?
#
loop_
_entity_poly.entity_id
_entity_poly.type
_entity_poly.pdbx_seq_one_letter_code
_entity_poly.pdbx_strand_id
1 'polypeptide(L)'
;MSQAFTPIARSRASYYCKGSPVHFSMVELFRMEETGETVVTLTFKNLYSRPLQRLVAHFRCKDKQGRVIGEDDFVYEDVNAAEGETFGFDDGVFVSDVPLGSVEASLVSVTYDGATHSLRCCAPVALPRPQALSEAERRYVEGVLHIGGLKYRPAQAEDGWRCACGAFNYNAGLGKRMCTECGADKAMLAAAVHEAQRRSVPQRPMYDAS
;
A
#
# COMPACT_ATOMS: atom_id res chain seq x y z
N MET A 1 29.94 -12.23 2.49
CA MET A 1 28.95 -12.88 3.37
C MET A 1 27.60 -12.24 3.02
N SER A 2 26.58 -13.04 2.72
CA SER A 2 25.25 -12.51 2.43
C SER A 2 24.60 -12.13 3.75
N GLN A 3 24.29 -10.86 3.95
CA GLN A 3 23.60 -10.37 5.14
C GLN A 3 22.18 -10.93 5.15
N ALA A 4 21.78 -11.65 6.18
CA ALA A 4 20.44 -12.24 6.30
C ALA A 4 19.49 -11.25 6.95
N PHE A 5 18.30 -11.08 6.33
CA PHE A 5 17.24 -10.19 6.79
C PHE A 5 15.96 -10.98 7.07
N THR A 6 15.38 -10.76 8.24
CA THR A 6 14.10 -11.37 8.62
C THR A 6 13.00 -10.29 8.61
N PRO A 7 11.89 -10.45 7.85
CA PRO A 7 10.80 -9.49 7.86
C PRO A 7 10.11 -9.46 9.23
N ILE A 8 9.91 -8.24 9.81
CA ILE A 8 9.28 -8.05 11.11
C ILE A 8 7.89 -7.43 11.01
N ALA A 9 7.73 -6.45 10.13
CA ALA A 9 6.46 -5.75 9.98
C ALA A 9 6.30 -5.23 8.56
N ARG A 10 5.04 -5.07 8.16
CA ARG A 10 4.65 -4.54 6.85
C ARG A 10 3.40 -3.69 7.00
N SER A 11 3.41 -2.47 6.50
CA SER A 11 2.28 -1.55 6.53
C SER A 11 2.08 -0.89 5.19
N ARG A 12 0.84 -0.88 4.69
CA ARG A 12 0.49 -0.13 3.47
C ARG A 12 0.30 1.34 3.80
N ALA A 13 0.58 2.19 2.83
CA ALA A 13 0.31 3.62 2.93
C ALA A 13 -1.18 3.86 3.24
N SER A 14 -1.43 4.78 4.17
CA SER A 14 -2.79 5.20 4.57
C SER A 14 -3.29 6.41 3.78
N TYR A 15 -2.55 6.86 2.79
CA TYR A 15 -2.86 8.01 1.93
C TYR A 15 -2.32 7.79 0.51
N TYR A 16 -2.78 8.60 -0.42
CA TYR A 16 -2.20 8.77 -1.75
C TYR A 16 -2.00 10.26 -2.04
N CYS A 17 -1.14 10.60 -2.98
CA CYS A 17 -0.91 12.00 -3.39
C CYS A 17 -1.66 12.27 -4.70
N LYS A 18 -2.64 13.18 -4.65
CA LYS A 18 -3.44 13.55 -5.83
C LYS A 18 -2.58 14.17 -6.91
N GLY A 19 -2.68 13.65 -8.14
CA GLY A 19 -1.91 14.11 -9.30
C GLY A 19 -0.42 13.76 -9.28
N SER A 20 0.05 12.99 -8.30
CA SER A 20 1.44 12.51 -8.29
C SER A 20 1.66 11.42 -9.34
N PRO A 21 2.78 11.48 -10.10
CA PRO A 21 3.17 10.42 -11.02
C PRO A 21 3.76 9.19 -10.32
N VAL A 22 3.95 9.25 -9.01
CA VAL A 22 4.46 8.15 -8.18
C VAL A 22 3.53 7.91 -7.01
N HIS A 23 3.26 6.64 -6.71
CA HIS A 23 2.50 6.20 -5.54
C HIS A 23 3.43 5.61 -4.49
N PHE A 24 3.41 6.15 -3.29
CA PHE A 24 3.97 5.50 -2.11
C PHE A 24 3.00 4.40 -1.67
N SER A 25 3.44 3.14 -1.67
CA SER A 25 2.55 2.00 -1.47
C SER A 25 2.73 1.31 -0.12
N MET A 26 3.97 1.25 0.40
CA MET A 26 4.26 0.39 1.55
C MET A 26 5.51 0.78 2.31
N VAL A 27 5.51 0.50 3.60
CA VAL A 27 6.68 0.43 4.48
C VAL A 27 6.89 -1.02 4.88
N GLU A 28 8.13 -1.50 4.84
CA GLU A 28 8.51 -2.79 5.41
C GLU A 28 9.67 -2.60 6.39
N LEU A 29 9.66 -3.41 7.44
CA LEU A 29 10.69 -3.45 8.44
C LEU A 29 11.32 -4.83 8.44
N PHE A 30 12.66 -4.86 8.38
CA PHE A 30 13.44 -6.08 8.43
C PHE A 30 14.40 -6.02 9.60
N ARG A 31 14.67 -7.16 10.24
CA ARG A 31 15.73 -7.31 11.22
C ARG A 31 16.98 -7.85 10.55
N MET A 32 18.11 -7.19 10.76
CA MET A 32 19.42 -7.75 10.44
C MET A 32 19.77 -8.82 11.47
N GLU A 33 20.06 -10.04 11.02
CA GLU A 33 20.32 -11.16 11.94
C GLU A 33 21.64 -11.01 12.70
N GLU A 34 22.62 -10.36 12.10
CA GLU A 34 23.96 -10.19 12.69
C GLU A 34 23.98 -9.14 13.82
N THR A 35 23.27 -8.02 13.65
CA THR A 35 23.30 -6.88 14.58
C THR A 35 22.03 -6.74 15.42
N GLY A 36 20.93 -7.35 14.98
CA GLY A 36 19.62 -7.19 15.58
C GLY A 36 18.92 -5.86 15.26
N GLU A 37 19.58 -4.99 14.49
CA GLU A 37 19.04 -3.70 14.08
C GLU A 37 17.86 -3.85 13.12
N THR A 38 17.01 -2.83 13.08
CA THR A 38 15.85 -2.76 12.18
C THR A 38 16.18 -1.91 10.98
N VAL A 39 16.02 -2.46 9.78
CA VAL A 39 16.11 -1.75 8.50
C VAL A 39 14.70 -1.39 8.04
N VAL A 40 14.53 -0.14 7.59
CA VAL A 40 13.30 0.39 6.99
C VAL A 40 13.47 0.43 5.49
N THR A 41 12.52 -0.12 4.76
CA THR A 41 12.40 0.07 3.30
C THR A 41 11.08 0.72 2.94
N LEU A 42 11.06 1.48 1.85
CA LEU A 42 9.88 2.15 1.33
C LEU A 42 9.64 1.66 -0.10
N THR A 43 8.42 1.23 -0.38
CA THR A 43 8.04 0.77 -1.73
C THR A 43 7.20 1.82 -2.43
N PHE A 44 7.56 2.11 -3.66
CA PHE A 44 6.89 3.04 -4.54
C PHE A 44 6.43 2.35 -5.83
N LYS A 45 5.54 3.00 -6.56
CA LYS A 45 5.07 2.55 -7.88
C LYS A 45 5.07 3.72 -8.85
N ASN A 46 5.68 3.53 -10.02
CA ASN A 46 5.58 4.50 -11.09
C ASN A 46 4.18 4.43 -11.73
N LEU A 47 3.48 5.57 -11.78
CA LEU A 47 2.14 5.70 -12.38
C LEU A 47 2.20 6.38 -13.75
N TYR A 48 3.37 6.92 -14.12
CA TYR A 48 3.55 7.68 -15.34
C TYR A 48 3.99 6.77 -16.49
N SER A 49 3.59 7.10 -17.70
CA SER A 49 3.87 6.31 -18.90
C SER A 49 5.33 6.29 -19.34
N ARG A 50 6.19 7.09 -18.70
CA ARG A 50 7.63 7.13 -18.96
C ARG A 50 8.40 6.46 -17.82
N PRO A 51 9.56 5.83 -18.12
CA PRO A 51 10.41 5.27 -17.09
C PRO A 51 10.88 6.34 -16.10
N LEU A 52 10.70 6.06 -14.81
CA LEU A 52 11.18 6.89 -13.73
C LEU A 52 12.69 6.73 -13.59
N GLN A 53 13.46 7.82 -13.62
CA GLN A 53 14.91 7.79 -13.49
C GLN A 53 15.38 8.00 -12.05
N ARG A 54 14.70 8.91 -11.31
CA ARG A 54 15.09 9.29 -9.96
C ARG A 54 13.87 9.68 -9.13
N LEU A 55 13.87 9.30 -7.85
CA LEU A 55 12.91 9.76 -6.85
C LEU A 55 13.66 10.31 -5.64
N VAL A 56 13.23 11.45 -5.11
CA VAL A 56 13.56 11.89 -3.76
C VAL A 56 12.33 11.75 -2.88
N ALA A 57 12.47 11.00 -1.80
CA ALA A 57 11.43 10.81 -0.80
C ALA A 57 11.95 11.26 0.57
N HIS A 58 11.16 12.06 1.27
CA HIS A 58 11.41 12.41 2.66
C HIS A 58 10.82 11.35 3.56
N PHE A 59 11.55 10.89 4.57
CA PHE A 59 11.05 9.97 5.58
C PHE A 59 11.24 10.52 6.98
N ARG A 60 10.38 10.07 7.90
CA ARG A 60 10.47 10.34 9.32
C ARG A 60 10.13 9.08 10.12
N CYS A 61 11.09 8.60 10.89
CA CYS A 61 10.95 7.43 11.74
C CYS A 61 10.74 7.87 13.19
N LYS A 62 9.76 7.26 13.86
CA LYS A 62 9.43 7.55 15.25
C LYS A 62 9.49 6.27 16.08
N ASP A 63 9.88 6.40 17.34
CA ASP A 63 9.82 5.30 18.31
C ASP A 63 8.36 5.02 18.78
N LYS A 64 8.17 4.03 19.65
CA LYS A 64 6.85 3.67 20.20
C LYS A 64 6.23 4.77 21.07
N GLN A 65 7.02 5.75 21.52
CA GLN A 65 6.58 6.92 22.27
C GLN A 65 6.27 8.12 21.36
N GLY A 66 6.45 7.97 20.02
CA GLY A 66 6.21 9.03 19.05
C GLY A 66 7.35 10.04 18.89
N ARG A 67 8.51 9.82 19.52
CA ARG A 67 9.70 10.69 19.36
C ARG A 67 10.36 10.38 18.04
N VAL A 68 10.77 11.42 17.30
CA VAL A 68 11.55 11.28 16.07
C VAL A 68 12.94 10.74 16.40
N ILE A 69 13.32 9.64 15.77
CA ILE A 69 14.62 8.98 15.92
C ILE A 69 15.44 9.00 14.62
N GLY A 70 14.82 9.35 13.50
CA GLY A 70 15.50 9.57 12.22
C GLY A 70 14.58 10.32 11.26
N GLU A 71 15.14 11.28 10.53
CA GLU A 71 14.43 12.08 9.53
C GLU A 71 15.44 12.59 8.50
N ASP A 72 15.18 12.27 7.21
CA ASP A 72 16.04 12.73 6.11
C ASP A 72 15.31 12.59 4.76
N ASP A 73 15.95 13.11 3.72
CA ASP A 73 15.59 12.88 2.33
C ASP A 73 16.43 11.71 1.77
N PHE A 74 15.75 10.66 1.29
CA PHE A 74 16.42 9.53 0.63
C PHE A 74 16.28 9.65 -0.89
N VAL A 75 17.37 9.39 -1.58
CA VAL A 75 17.45 9.50 -3.04
C VAL A 75 17.58 8.13 -3.67
N TYR A 76 16.58 7.77 -4.47
CA TYR A 76 16.59 6.60 -5.33
C TYR A 76 17.15 7.02 -6.69
N GLU A 77 18.37 6.62 -7.00
CA GLU A 77 19.02 6.89 -8.29
C GLU A 77 18.84 5.70 -9.24
N ASP A 78 18.97 5.95 -10.54
CA ASP A 78 18.99 4.92 -11.59
C ASP A 78 17.82 3.91 -11.52
N VAL A 79 16.64 4.37 -11.08
CA VAL A 79 15.47 3.53 -10.79
C VAL A 79 15.01 2.77 -12.03
N ASN A 80 14.91 3.42 -13.18
CA ASN A 80 14.45 2.88 -14.47
C ASN A 80 13.14 2.07 -14.42
N ALA A 81 12.22 2.44 -13.53
CA ALA A 81 10.93 1.77 -13.37
C ALA A 81 9.94 2.20 -14.46
N ALA A 82 9.42 1.25 -15.23
CA ALA A 82 8.36 1.47 -16.22
C ALA A 82 7.01 1.76 -15.57
N GLU A 83 5.99 2.16 -16.36
CA GLU A 83 4.62 2.37 -15.86
C GLU A 83 4.09 1.10 -15.18
N GLY A 84 3.61 1.28 -13.95
CA GLY A 84 3.06 0.20 -13.14
C GLY A 84 4.09 -0.61 -12.37
N GLU A 85 5.38 -0.44 -12.58
CA GLU A 85 6.42 -1.13 -11.83
C GLU A 85 6.63 -0.55 -10.43
N THR A 86 7.00 -1.43 -9.51
CA THR A 86 7.35 -1.10 -8.12
C THR A 86 8.86 -1.08 -7.94
N PHE A 87 9.35 -0.20 -7.07
CA PHE A 87 10.77 -0.03 -6.77
C PHE A 87 10.98 0.45 -5.33
N GLY A 88 12.23 0.48 -4.87
CA GLY A 88 12.64 0.98 -3.55
C GLY A 88 12.53 -0.04 -2.41
N PHE A 89 11.95 -1.21 -2.66
CA PHE A 89 11.79 -2.26 -1.64
C PHE A 89 13.10 -2.94 -1.23
N ASP A 90 14.14 -2.84 -2.05
CA ASP A 90 15.48 -3.39 -1.79
C ASP A 90 16.42 -2.37 -1.14
N ASP A 91 16.01 -1.09 -1.04
CA ASP A 91 16.83 -0.01 -0.51
C ASP A 91 16.50 0.27 0.96
N GLY A 92 17.48 0.09 1.85
CA GLY A 92 17.36 0.48 3.25
C GLY A 92 17.48 1.98 3.42
N VAL A 93 16.38 2.67 3.72
CA VAL A 93 16.36 4.15 3.89
C VAL A 93 16.80 4.58 5.28
N PHE A 94 16.66 3.71 6.28
CA PHE A 94 17.03 3.97 7.67
C PHE A 94 17.34 2.68 8.40
N VAL A 95 18.35 2.72 9.29
CA VAL A 95 18.73 1.63 10.17
C VAL A 95 18.64 2.10 11.61
N SER A 96 18.05 1.30 12.49
CA SER A 96 17.82 1.66 13.89
C SER A 96 18.04 0.48 14.83
N ASP A 97 18.73 0.75 15.92
CA ASP A 97 18.83 -0.11 17.11
C ASP A 97 17.64 0.07 18.07
N VAL A 98 16.87 1.15 17.90
CA VAL A 98 15.67 1.46 18.68
C VAL A 98 14.42 0.89 18.00
N PRO A 99 13.51 0.23 18.75
CA PRO A 99 12.25 -0.27 18.20
C PRO A 99 11.38 0.82 17.61
N LEU A 100 11.00 0.67 16.34
CA LEU A 100 10.16 1.61 15.60
C LEU A 100 8.70 1.50 16.02
N GLY A 101 8.02 2.64 16.13
CA GLY A 101 6.58 2.78 16.35
C GLY A 101 5.83 3.16 15.08
N SER A 102 6.36 4.11 14.29
CA SER A 102 5.79 4.52 13.01
C SER A 102 6.85 5.05 12.06
N VAL A 103 6.55 4.95 10.76
CA VAL A 103 7.32 5.54 9.68
C VAL A 103 6.37 6.37 8.81
N GLU A 104 6.71 7.62 8.60
CA GLU A 104 6.03 8.55 7.71
C GLU A 104 6.91 8.76 6.48
N ALA A 105 6.31 8.85 5.29
CA ALA A 105 7.04 9.16 4.08
C ALA A 105 6.27 10.21 3.28
N SER A 106 6.97 11.07 2.53
CA SER A 106 6.38 12.02 1.60
C SER A 106 7.25 12.16 0.35
N LEU A 107 6.63 12.51 -0.77
CA LEU A 107 7.31 12.64 -2.05
C LEU A 107 7.87 14.07 -2.19
N VAL A 108 9.13 14.20 -2.54
CA VAL A 108 9.82 15.49 -2.70
C VAL A 108 9.94 15.88 -4.16
N SER A 109 10.56 15.04 -4.99
CA SER A 109 10.72 15.26 -6.41
C SER A 109 10.93 13.99 -7.21
N VAL A 110 10.67 14.04 -8.51
CA VAL A 110 10.90 12.97 -9.49
C VAL A 110 11.67 13.49 -10.69
N THR A 111 12.39 12.61 -11.36
CA THR A 111 13.06 12.90 -12.63
C THR A 111 12.62 11.94 -13.72
N TYR A 112 12.16 12.49 -14.84
CA TYR A 112 11.83 11.81 -16.09
C TYR A 112 12.53 12.48 -17.24
N ASP A 113 13.14 11.73 -18.15
CA ASP A 113 13.86 12.24 -19.33
C ASP A 113 14.85 13.37 -18.99
N GLY A 114 15.54 13.26 -17.85
CA GLY A 114 16.49 14.26 -17.35
C GLY A 114 15.85 15.51 -16.74
N ALA A 115 14.52 15.68 -16.77
CA ALA A 115 13.81 16.80 -16.17
C ALA A 115 13.31 16.47 -14.77
N THR A 116 13.66 17.30 -13.78
CA THR A 116 13.21 17.12 -12.38
C THR A 116 11.96 17.96 -12.09
N HIS A 117 10.95 17.32 -11.51
CA HIS A 117 9.68 17.92 -11.12
C HIS A 117 9.47 17.81 -9.61
N SER A 118 9.11 18.93 -8.97
CA SER A 118 8.76 18.94 -7.54
C SER A 118 7.40 18.29 -7.31
N LEU A 119 7.31 17.45 -6.28
CA LEU A 119 6.07 16.83 -5.82
C LEU A 119 5.53 17.42 -4.52
N ARG A 120 6.20 18.43 -3.96
CA ARG A 120 5.79 19.09 -2.70
C ARG A 120 4.41 19.76 -2.78
N CYS A 121 3.90 20.02 -3.97
CA CYS A 121 2.55 20.54 -4.20
C CYS A 121 1.47 19.46 -4.27
N CYS A 122 1.84 18.18 -4.39
CA CYS A 122 0.89 17.07 -4.44
C CYS A 122 0.35 16.77 -3.04
N ALA A 123 -0.87 17.26 -2.76
CA ALA A 123 -1.48 17.10 -1.45
C ALA A 123 -1.76 15.63 -1.11
N PRO A 124 -1.39 15.15 0.08
CA PRO A 124 -1.76 13.82 0.54
C PRO A 124 -3.27 13.76 0.83
N VAL A 125 -3.93 12.75 0.31
CA VAL A 125 -5.35 12.44 0.54
C VAL A 125 -5.45 11.16 1.33
N ALA A 126 -6.04 11.22 2.52
CA ALA A 126 -6.18 10.06 3.40
C ALA A 126 -7.10 9.00 2.76
N LEU A 127 -6.68 7.76 2.82
CA LEU A 127 -7.53 6.63 2.43
C LEU A 127 -8.57 6.34 3.52
N PRO A 128 -9.78 5.91 3.15
CA PRO A 128 -10.77 5.45 4.12
C PRO A 128 -10.18 4.38 5.03
N ARG A 129 -10.54 4.37 6.32
CA ARG A 129 -10.07 3.32 7.24
C ARG A 129 -10.47 1.93 6.72
N PRO A 130 -9.56 0.94 6.72
CA PRO A 130 -9.89 -0.40 6.28
C PRO A 130 -10.91 -1.04 7.23
N GLN A 131 -11.98 -1.58 6.66
CA GLN A 131 -12.93 -2.43 7.38
C GLN A 131 -12.55 -3.88 7.09
N ALA A 132 -12.27 -4.65 8.14
CA ALA A 132 -11.91 -6.05 7.97
C ALA A 132 -13.11 -6.87 7.46
N LEU A 133 -12.85 -7.85 6.60
CA LEU A 133 -13.79 -8.93 6.31
C LEU A 133 -13.87 -9.86 7.53
N SER A 134 -15.06 -10.31 7.88
CA SER A 134 -15.19 -11.42 8.81
C SER A 134 -14.61 -12.70 8.18
N GLU A 135 -14.30 -13.68 9.01
CA GLU A 135 -13.75 -14.96 8.53
C GLU A 135 -14.70 -15.67 7.53
N ALA A 136 -16.00 -15.58 7.76
CA ALA A 136 -17.01 -16.17 6.86
C ALA A 136 -17.08 -15.42 5.52
N GLU A 137 -17.09 -14.06 5.56
CA GLU A 137 -17.06 -13.24 4.35
C GLU A 137 -15.78 -13.50 3.54
N ARG A 138 -14.63 -13.54 4.21
CA ARG A 138 -13.34 -13.79 3.57
C ARG A 138 -13.34 -15.13 2.83
N ARG A 139 -13.70 -16.22 3.51
CA ARG A 139 -13.74 -17.56 2.89
C ARG A 139 -14.68 -17.60 1.69
N TYR A 140 -15.84 -16.98 1.80
CA TYR A 140 -16.79 -16.92 0.69
C TYR A 140 -16.22 -16.16 -0.51
N VAL A 141 -15.69 -14.95 -0.28
CA VAL A 141 -15.16 -14.09 -1.36
C VAL A 141 -13.95 -14.72 -2.03
N GLU A 142 -13.01 -15.26 -1.24
CA GLU A 142 -11.82 -15.97 -1.75
C GLU A 142 -12.21 -17.21 -2.58
N GLY A 143 -13.23 -17.95 -2.11
CA GLY A 143 -13.75 -19.13 -2.83
C GLY A 143 -14.41 -18.79 -4.15
N VAL A 144 -15.20 -17.70 -4.22
CA VAL A 144 -15.90 -17.26 -5.44
C VAL A 144 -14.92 -16.68 -6.46
N LEU A 145 -13.93 -15.91 -6.01
CA LEU A 145 -12.99 -15.22 -6.89
C LEU A 145 -11.74 -16.05 -7.21
N HIS A 146 -11.50 -17.15 -6.50
CA HIS A 146 -10.26 -17.95 -6.55
C HIS A 146 -8.99 -17.09 -6.30
N ILE A 147 -9.10 -16.09 -5.41
CA ILE A 147 -8.03 -15.17 -5.04
C ILE A 147 -7.87 -15.23 -3.51
N GLY A 148 -6.67 -15.57 -3.06
CA GLY A 148 -6.34 -15.60 -1.63
C GLY A 148 -5.78 -14.27 -1.10
N GLY A 149 -5.66 -14.17 0.24
CA GLY A 149 -5.03 -13.03 0.90
C GLY A 149 -5.92 -11.79 1.01
N LEU A 150 -7.24 -11.93 0.86
CA LEU A 150 -8.21 -10.86 1.02
C LEU A 150 -8.44 -10.60 2.52
N LYS A 151 -8.35 -9.34 2.94
CA LYS A 151 -8.40 -8.94 4.36
C LYS A 151 -9.49 -7.92 4.66
N TYR A 152 -9.83 -7.09 3.68
CA TYR A 152 -10.65 -5.90 3.89
C TYR A 152 -11.84 -5.85 2.95
N ARG A 153 -12.87 -5.11 3.35
CA ARG A 153 -13.91 -4.70 2.41
C ARG A 153 -13.33 -3.67 1.44
N PRO A 154 -13.60 -3.80 0.13
CA PRO A 154 -13.17 -2.80 -0.83
C PRO A 154 -13.80 -1.45 -0.50
N ALA A 155 -13.05 -0.38 -0.71
CA ALA A 155 -13.51 0.98 -0.41
C ALA A 155 -13.22 1.91 -1.57
N GLN A 156 -14.20 2.74 -1.94
CA GLN A 156 -14.04 3.77 -2.98
C GLN A 156 -13.35 5.00 -2.38
N ALA A 157 -12.46 5.62 -3.17
CA ALA A 157 -11.87 6.94 -2.92
C ALA A 157 -12.08 7.82 -4.17
N GLU A 158 -11.79 9.12 -4.08
CA GLU A 158 -12.00 10.08 -5.17
C GLU A 158 -11.26 9.66 -6.45
N ASP A 159 -9.96 9.41 -6.35
CA ASP A 159 -9.11 9.10 -7.51
C ASP A 159 -8.85 7.60 -7.70
N GLY A 160 -9.52 6.74 -6.92
CA GLY A 160 -9.27 5.32 -6.98
C GLY A 160 -10.13 4.49 -6.03
N TRP A 161 -9.66 3.29 -5.76
CA TRP A 161 -10.33 2.38 -4.83
C TRP A 161 -9.31 1.49 -4.14
N ARG A 162 -9.59 1.14 -2.89
CA ARG A 162 -8.82 0.14 -2.17
C ARG A 162 -9.42 -1.24 -2.37
N CYS A 163 -8.59 -2.18 -2.82
CA CYS A 163 -8.94 -3.56 -2.99
C CYS A 163 -9.05 -4.30 -1.64
N ALA A 164 -9.69 -5.46 -1.64
CA ALA A 164 -9.76 -6.32 -0.45
C ALA A 164 -8.40 -6.89 -0.02
N CYS A 165 -7.40 -6.99 -0.88
CA CYS A 165 -6.02 -7.30 -0.51
C CYS A 165 -5.31 -6.13 0.21
N GLY A 166 -5.91 -4.93 0.19
CA GLY A 166 -5.39 -3.70 0.79
C GLY A 166 -4.71 -2.76 -0.19
N ALA A 167 -4.43 -3.17 -1.42
CA ALA A 167 -3.81 -2.33 -2.45
C ALA A 167 -4.71 -1.16 -2.85
N PHE A 168 -4.14 0.02 -3.02
CA PHE A 168 -4.81 1.16 -3.63
C PHE A 168 -4.61 1.13 -5.15
N ASN A 169 -5.70 1.30 -5.90
CA ASN A 169 -5.72 1.29 -7.35
C ASN A 169 -6.31 2.59 -7.85
N TYR A 170 -5.58 3.32 -8.69
CA TYR A 170 -6.08 4.54 -9.30
C TYR A 170 -7.16 4.26 -10.35
N ASN A 171 -8.08 5.19 -10.55
CA ASN A 171 -9.12 5.13 -11.60
C ASN A 171 -8.54 5.41 -13.01
N ALA A 172 -7.32 4.94 -13.27
CA ALA A 172 -6.60 5.07 -14.53
C ALA A 172 -6.05 3.72 -14.98
N GLY A 173 -5.85 3.54 -16.26
CA GLY A 173 -5.29 2.33 -16.84
C GLY A 173 -5.99 1.05 -16.35
N LEU A 174 -5.21 0.02 -16.08
CA LEU A 174 -5.69 -1.28 -15.57
C LEU A 174 -6.36 -1.13 -14.20
N GLY A 175 -5.84 -0.27 -13.33
CA GLY A 175 -6.35 -0.03 -11.98
C GLY A 175 -7.81 0.43 -11.91
N LYS A 176 -8.37 0.97 -13.00
CA LYS A 176 -9.78 1.33 -13.09
C LYS A 176 -10.72 0.13 -12.91
N ARG A 177 -10.34 -1.04 -13.40
CA ARG A 177 -11.17 -2.24 -13.44
C ARG A 177 -10.64 -3.39 -12.60
N MET A 178 -9.33 -3.51 -12.49
CA MET A 178 -8.68 -4.64 -11.83
C MET A 178 -7.68 -4.17 -10.78
N CYS A 179 -7.55 -4.94 -9.71
CA CYS A 179 -6.48 -4.71 -8.75
C CYS A 179 -5.13 -5.06 -9.38
N THR A 180 -4.21 -4.09 -9.38
CA THR A 180 -2.88 -4.25 -9.97
C THR A 180 -1.94 -5.15 -9.18
N GLU A 181 -2.34 -5.58 -7.96
CA GLU A 181 -1.55 -6.50 -7.14
C GLU A 181 -2.11 -7.92 -7.11
N CYS A 182 -3.40 -8.10 -6.82
CA CYS A 182 -4.00 -9.44 -6.70
C CYS A 182 -4.84 -9.87 -7.91
N GLY A 183 -5.01 -9.00 -8.92
CA GLY A 183 -5.77 -9.30 -10.14
C GLY A 183 -7.29 -9.32 -9.96
N ALA A 184 -7.83 -9.01 -8.78
CA ALA A 184 -9.29 -9.01 -8.56
C ALA A 184 -10.00 -7.98 -9.44
N ASP A 185 -11.01 -8.40 -10.20
CA ASP A 185 -11.93 -7.49 -10.89
C ASP A 185 -12.76 -6.73 -9.86
N LYS A 186 -12.80 -5.39 -9.98
CA LYS A 186 -13.44 -4.49 -9.04
C LYS A 186 -14.94 -4.76 -8.88
N ALA A 187 -15.65 -5.01 -9.98
CA ALA A 187 -17.09 -5.23 -9.95
C ALA A 187 -17.44 -6.60 -9.38
N MET A 188 -16.70 -7.64 -9.78
CA MET A 188 -16.86 -8.99 -9.25
C MET A 188 -16.56 -9.03 -7.73
N LEU A 189 -15.50 -8.36 -7.30
CA LEU A 189 -15.15 -8.26 -5.89
C LEU A 189 -16.25 -7.57 -5.07
N ALA A 190 -16.79 -6.45 -5.56
CA ALA A 190 -17.87 -5.74 -4.90
C ALA A 190 -19.14 -6.60 -4.79
N ALA A 191 -19.51 -7.31 -5.86
CA ALA A 191 -20.64 -8.22 -5.87
C ALA A 191 -20.47 -9.38 -4.90
N ALA A 192 -19.29 -10.02 -4.88
CA ALA A 192 -19.00 -11.13 -3.98
C ALA A 192 -19.05 -10.69 -2.50
N VAL A 193 -18.50 -9.53 -2.15
CA VAL A 193 -18.57 -8.99 -0.78
C VAL A 193 -20.01 -8.67 -0.38
N HIS A 194 -20.79 -8.04 -1.25
CA HIS A 194 -22.20 -7.76 -0.99
C HIS A 194 -23.00 -9.05 -0.74
N GLU A 195 -22.79 -10.08 -1.54
CA GLU A 195 -23.45 -11.38 -1.36
C GLU A 195 -23.02 -12.07 -0.06
N ALA A 196 -21.72 -12.02 0.29
CA ALA A 196 -21.22 -12.53 1.56
C ALA A 196 -21.91 -11.86 2.77
N GLN A 197 -22.12 -10.55 2.69
CA GLN A 197 -22.82 -9.79 3.73
C GLN A 197 -24.28 -10.21 3.88
N ARG A 198 -24.99 -10.39 2.76
CA ARG A 198 -26.41 -10.86 2.79
C ARG A 198 -26.54 -12.22 3.47
N ARG A 199 -25.61 -13.14 3.22
CA ARG A 199 -25.57 -14.48 3.83
C ARG A 199 -25.23 -14.45 5.31
N SER A 200 -24.52 -13.43 5.78
CA SER A 200 -24.12 -13.28 7.18
C SER A 200 -25.23 -12.68 8.07
N VAL A 201 -26.29 -12.12 7.48
CA VAL A 201 -27.45 -11.60 8.21
C VAL A 201 -28.38 -12.75 8.55
N PRO A 202 -28.66 -13.05 9.85
CA PRO A 202 -29.65 -14.06 10.22
C PRO A 202 -31.00 -13.72 9.59
N GLN A 203 -31.56 -14.62 8.80
CA GLN A 203 -32.94 -14.50 8.35
C GLN A 203 -33.83 -14.51 9.58
N ARG A 204 -34.55 -13.42 9.86
CA ARG A 204 -35.61 -13.43 10.88
C ARG A 204 -36.58 -14.52 10.50
N PRO A 205 -36.92 -15.47 11.41
CA PRO A 205 -38.00 -16.42 11.14
C PRO A 205 -39.26 -15.62 10.84
N MET A 206 -39.86 -15.87 9.69
CA MET A 206 -41.25 -15.43 9.46
C MET A 206 -42.11 -16.12 10.48
N TYR A 207 -42.60 -15.41 11.48
CA TYR A 207 -43.66 -15.89 12.33
C TYR A 207 -44.89 -15.93 11.43
N ASP A 208 -45.36 -17.17 11.13
CA ASP A 208 -46.68 -17.40 10.60
C ASP A 208 -47.68 -16.87 11.63
N ALA A 209 -48.37 -15.79 11.28
CA ALA A 209 -49.53 -15.31 12.00
C ALA A 209 -50.70 -16.24 11.65
N SER A 210 -50.96 -17.20 12.54
CA SER A 210 -52.16 -17.98 12.56
C SER A 210 -53.22 -17.31 13.43
#